data_1d7fa51c457ec48d8098743b1e38aca8
#
_entry.id   1d7fa51c457ec48d8098743b1e38aca8
#
_cell.length_a   1.000
_cell.length_b   1.000
_cell.length_c   1.000
_cell.angle_alpha   90.00
_cell.angle_beta   90.00
_cell.angle_gamma   90.00
#
_symmetry.space_group_name_H-M   'P 1'
#
loop_
_entity.id
_entity.type
_entity.pdbx_description
1 polymer ?
#
loop_
_entity_poly.entity_id
_entity_poly.type
_entity_poly.pdbx_seq_one_letter_code
_entity_poly.pdbx_strand_id
1 'polypeptide(L)'
;MPENLKQPMPAAMQAYLTQLHQVIVPYLLAQGVKPNAINAREALANLTTAFVTDAPNMAKIIDTVLVAPSNFRGYNVPLRLFVPSNCPLPNEQAMADVPVMVYFHGGGGMAGSVTVYDKLYKKLAEATGCVVVAPEYRLAPENRYPAAIDDAHAILTYLTATLQQVGYACNGKLIIAGDSAGGAITATLVQDWLANRVSTDLAITHQILIYASLDYTLSQASIEENGTGYLLESSKIRWYFDNYFSAYDDRELSSPFWTDMATLLHHSPYQAPKTLHLTAGYCPLRDEDIGYHDVLQAAGAPSQLVHFADMPHAFLNMENLCPDQCKQLYQSVGEFCQ
;
A
#
# COMPACT_ATOMS: atom_id res chain seq x y z
N MET A 1 22.33 -1.91 -3.79
CA MET A 1 21.77 -3.31 -3.78
C MET A 1 22.07 -3.93 -2.43
N PRO A 2 21.09 -4.61 -1.78
CA PRO A 2 21.37 -5.40 -0.57
C PRO A 2 22.41 -6.49 -0.84
N GLU A 3 23.32 -6.71 0.11
CA GLU A 3 24.41 -7.71 -0.04
C GLU A 3 23.90 -9.15 -0.19
N ASN A 4 22.74 -9.47 0.41
CA ASN A 4 22.09 -10.77 0.34
C ASN A 4 20.60 -10.59 0.01
N LEU A 5 20.22 -10.85 -1.25
CA LEU A 5 18.84 -10.74 -1.70
C LEU A 5 17.90 -11.79 -1.09
N LYS A 6 18.43 -12.95 -0.70
CA LYS A 6 17.65 -14.04 -0.08
C LYS A 6 18.37 -14.65 1.10
N GLN A 7 17.60 -14.95 2.14
CA GLN A 7 18.01 -15.73 3.32
C GLN A 7 16.96 -16.83 3.57
N PRO A 8 17.28 -17.89 4.33
CA PRO A 8 16.31 -18.93 4.64
C PRO A 8 15.05 -18.36 5.32
N MET A 9 13.88 -18.73 4.81
CA MET A 9 12.61 -18.34 5.42
C MET A 9 12.42 -18.97 6.81
N PRO A 10 11.66 -18.33 7.71
CA PRO A 10 11.17 -18.98 8.92
C PRO A 10 10.46 -20.28 8.63
N ALA A 11 10.69 -21.31 9.44
CA ALA A 11 10.16 -22.66 9.22
C ALA A 11 8.62 -22.67 9.10
N ALA A 12 7.92 -21.85 9.89
CA ALA A 12 6.46 -21.74 9.83
C ALA A 12 5.97 -21.20 8.47
N MET A 13 6.65 -20.18 7.92
CA MET A 13 6.34 -19.62 6.60
C MET A 13 6.58 -20.66 5.50
N GLN A 14 7.72 -21.35 5.54
CA GLN A 14 8.05 -22.40 4.56
C GLN A 14 7.05 -23.55 4.60
N ALA A 15 6.65 -24.00 5.81
CA ALA A 15 5.65 -25.06 5.98
C ALA A 15 4.29 -24.64 5.40
N TYR A 16 3.86 -23.40 5.66
CA TYR A 16 2.61 -22.88 5.10
C TYR A 16 2.65 -22.82 3.57
N LEU A 17 3.71 -22.29 2.96
CA LEU A 17 3.83 -22.22 1.49
C LEU A 17 3.85 -23.63 0.88
N THR A 18 4.51 -24.59 1.53
CA THR A 18 4.48 -25.99 1.11
C THR A 18 3.06 -26.55 1.15
N GLN A 19 2.33 -26.34 2.24
CA GLN A 19 0.93 -26.78 2.36
C GLN A 19 0.03 -26.07 1.33
N LEU A 20 0.24 -24.78 1.09
CA LEU A 20 -0.52 -24.00 0.10
C LEU A 20 -0.40 -24.65 -1.29
N HIS A 21 0.84 -24.92 -1.74
CA HIS A 21 1.09 -25.41 -3.10
C HIS A 21 0.85 -26.92 -3.27
N GLN A 22 1.10 -27.72 -2.25
CA GLN A 22 0.97 -29.16 -2.36
C GLN A 22 -0.41 -29.72 -1.97
N VAL A 23 -1.18 -28.96 -1.18
CA VAL A 23 -2.46 -29.44 -0.65
C VAL A 23 -3.61 -28.51 -1.00
N ILE A 24 -3.53 -27.21 -0.60
CA ILE A 24 -4.67 -26.30 -0.66
C ILE A 24 -5.01 -25.97 -2.12
N VAL A 25 -4.05 -25.50 -2.90
CA VAL A 25 -4.27 -25.11 -4.31
C VAL A 25 -4.73 -26.32 -5.15
N PRO A 26 -4.06 -27.50 -5.10
CA PRO A 26 -4.53 -28.68 -5.81
C PRO A 26 -5.95 -29.11 -5.42
N TYR A 27 -6.28 -29.06 -4.12
CA TYR A 27 -7.62 -29.37 -3.64
C TYR A 27 -8.66 -28.42 -4.24
N LEU A 28 -8.42 -27.10 -4.20
CA LEU A 28 -9.35 -26.10 -4.76
C LEU A 28 -9.55 -26.28 -6.27
N LEU A 29 -8.47 -26.55 -7.00
CA LEU A 29 -8.52 -26.83 -8.44
C LEU A 29 -9.34 -28.11 -8.74
N ALA A 30 -9.20 -29.17 -7.94
CA ALA A 30 -9.97 -30.39 -8.07
C ALA A 30 -11.47 -30.17 -7.79
N GLN A 31 -11.83 -29.17 -6.96
CA GLN A 31 -13.20 -28.71 -6.72
C GLN A 31 -13.73 -27.78 -7.82
N GLY A 32 -12.96 -27.52 -8.87
CA GLY A 32 -13.34 -26.64 -9.97
C GLY A 32 -13.28 -25.14 -9.65
N VAL A 33 -12.63 -24.76 -8.56
CA VAL A 33 -12.45 -23.33 -8.22
C VAL A 33 -11.54 -22.67 -9.27
N LYS A 34 -12.07 -21.64 -9.91
CA LYS A 34 -11.34 -20.85 -10.93
C LYS A 34 -11.00 -19.47 -10.42
N PRO A 35 -9.89 -18.87 -10.89
CA PRO A 35 -9.57 -17.47 -10.59
C PRO A 35 -10.73 -16.55 -11.01
N ASN A 36 -11.23 -15.77 -10.06
CA ASN A 36 -12.18 -14.68 -10.28
C ASN A 36 -12.05 -13.66 -9.14
N ALA A 37 -12.66 -12.48 -9.27
CA ALA A 37 -12.53 -11.41 -8.29
C ALA A 37 -13.08 -11.81 -6.91
N ILE A 38 -14.19 -12.56 -6.84
CA ILE A 38 -14.79 -13.00 -5.58
C ILE A 38 -13.82 -13.91 -4.84
N ASN A 39 -13.31 -14.96 -5.51
CA ASN A 39 -12.38 -15.89 -4.90
C ASN A 39 -11.05 -15.20 -4.48
N ALA A 40 -10.58 -14.20 -5.23
CA ALA A 40 -9.39 -13.44 -4.86
C ALA A 40 -9.63 -12.60 -3.59
N ARG A 41 -10.79 -11.96 -3.46
CA ARG A 41 -11.21 -11.21 -2.27
C ARG A 41 -11.34 -12.11 -1.04
N GLU A 42 -12.01 -13.25 -1.19
CA GLU A 42 -12.15 -14.24 -0.11
C GLU A 42 -10.80 -14.82 0.31
N ALA A 43 -9.91 -15.14 -0.64
CA ALA A 43 -8.59 -15.68 -0.34
C ALA A 43 -7.74 -14.69 0.48
N LEU A 44 -7.73 -13.41 0.12
CA LEU A 44 -7.01 -12.39 0.89
C LEU A 44 -7.63 -12.16 2.26
N ALA A 45 -8.97 -12.11 2.35
CA ALA A 45 -9.68 -11.96 3.61
C ALA A 45 -9.41 -13.13 4.56
N ASN A 46 -9.49 -14.37 4.06
CA ASN A 46 -9.23 -15.58 4.83
C ASN A 46 -7.77 -15.64 5.29
N LEU A 47 -6.81 -15.34 4.42
CA LEU A 47 -5.39 -15.28 4.75
C LEU A 47 -5.14 -14.28 5.89
N THR A 48 -5.58 -13.04 5.71
CA THR A 48 -5.35 -11.98 6.70
C THR A 48 -6.04 -12.28 8.02
N THR A 49 -7.28 -12.77 8.00
CA THR A 49 -8.01 -13.13 9.22
C THR A 49 -7.34 -14.29 9.99
N ALA A 50 -6.80 -15.27 9.27
CA ALA A 50 -6.17 -16.44 9.88
C ALA A 50 -4.82 -16.09 10.55
N PHE A 51 -4.06 -15.16 9.97
CA PHE A 51 -2.68 -14.93 10.39
C PHE A 51 -2.40 -13.55 11.01
N VAL A 52 -3.36 -12.64 11.02
CA VAL A 52 -3.27 -11.37 11.76
C VAL A 52 -4.34 -11.36 12.84
N THR A 53 -3.99 -11.88 14.02
CA THR A 53 -4.97 -12.14 15.10
C THR A 53 -5.10 -11.00 16.09
N ASP A 54 -3.98 -10.37 16.44
CA ASP A 54 -3.92 -9.33 17.47
C ASP A 54 -3.85 -7.93 16.88
N ALA A 55 -4.40 -6.96 17.58
CA ALA A 55 -4.29 -5.54 17.25
C ALA A 55 -4.41 -4.68 18.51
N PRO A 56 -3.73 -3.52 18.56
CA PRO A 56 -3.86 -2.58 19.67
C PRO A 56 -5.26 -1.96 19.70
N ASN A 57 -5.65 -1.48 20.89
CA ASN A 57 -6.85 -0.67 21.02
C ASN A 57 -6.59 0.74 20.49
N MET A 58 -7.56 1.29 19.81
CA MET A 58 -7.53 2.67 19.35
C MET A 58 -8.26 3.59 20.32
N ALA A 59 -7.79 4.84 20.46
CA ALA A 59 -8.54 5.87 21.20
C ALA A 59 -9.91 6.11 20.54
N LYS A 60 -9.95 6.09 19.21
CA LYS A 60 -11.19 6.24 18.44
C LYS A 60 -11.06 5.58 17.07
N ILE A 61 -12.17 5.06 16.56
CA ILE A 61 -12.34 4.65 15.16
C ILE A 61 -13.52 5.44 14.61
N ILE A 62 -13.34 6.06 13.44
CA ILE A 62 -14.35 6.96 12.86
C ILE A 62 -14.60 6.51 11.43
N ASP A 63 -15.84 6.11 11.14
CA ASP A 63 -16.30 5.93 9.77
C ASP A 63 -16.87 7.25 9.24
N THR A 64 -16.44 7.65 8.05
CA THR A 64 -16.87 8.86 7.36
C THR A 64 -16.84 8.65 5.85
N VAL A 65 -17.18 9.69 5.12
CA VAL A 65 -17.11 9.72 3.65
C VAL A 65 -16.35 10.98 3.25
N LEU A 66 -15.65 10.93 2.13
CA LEU A 66 -14.93 12.06 1.57
C LEU A 66 -15.83 13.29 1.45
N VAL A 67 -15.40 14.41 2.02
CA VAL A 67 -16.14 15.68 1.98
C VAL A 67 -15.77 16.44 0.72
N ALA A 68 -16.50 16.16 -0.34
CA ALA A 68 -16.35 16.85 -1.62
C ALA A 68 -17.49 17.88 -1.83
N PRO A 69 -17.27 18.94 -2.65
CA PRO A 69 -18.31 19.92 -2.95
C PRO A 69 -19.47 19.28 -3.73
N SER A 70 -20.66 19.91 -3.69
CA SER A 70 -21.91 19.38 -4.27
C SER A 70 -21.86 19.16 -5.79
N ASN A 71 -20.94 19.83 -6.49
CA ASN A 71 -20.70 19.64 -7.92
C ASN A 71 -19.64 18.58 -8.24
N PHE A 72 -19.06 17.92 -7.22
CA PHE A 72 -18.14 16.82 -7.43
C PHE A 72 -18.85 15.64 -8.10
N ARG A 73 -18.26 15.13 -9.18
CA ARG A 73 -18.84 14.03 -9.98
C ARG A 73 -18.06 12.72 -9.84
N GLY A 74 -17.03 12.71 -8.98
CA GLY A 74 -16.27 11.50 -8.66
C GLY A 74 -16.99 10.60 -7.65
N TYR A 75 -16.34 9.51 -7.32
CA TYR A 75 -16.81 8.58 -6.29
C TYR A 75 -16.61 9.17 -4.89
N ASN A 76 -17.68 9.18 -4.08
CA ASN A 76 -17.59 9.59 -2.68
C ASN A 76 -16.97 8.44 -1.88
N VAL A 77 -15.63 8.48 -1.74
CA VAL A 77 -14.87 7.40 -1.13
C VAL A 77 -15.21 7.27 0.35
N PRO A 78 -15.69 6.09 0.82
CA PRO A 78 -15.79 5.83 2.25
C PRO A 78 -14.38 5.79 2.87
N LEU A 79 -14.26 6.33 4.08
CA LEU A 79 -13.01 6.43 4.81
C LEU A 79 -13.21 5.91 6.23
N ARG A 80 -12.21 5.20 6.76
CA ARG A 80 -12.12 4.89 8.18
C ARG A 80 -10.85 5.50 8.74
N LEU A 81 -10.98 6.23 9.85
CA LEU A 81 -9.88 6.82 10.56
C LEU A 81 -9.58 5.99 11.82
N PHE A 82 -8.33 5.64 12.01
CA PHE A 82 -7.81 4.94 13.18
C PHE A 82 -6.97 5.92 13.99
N VAL A 83 -7.47 6.30 15.18
CA VAL A 83 -6.82 7.27 16.06
C VAL A 83 -6.08 6.50 17.15
N PRO A 84 -4.73 6.52 17.21
CA PRO A 84 -3.97 5.79 18.21
C PRO A 84 -4.15 6.37 19.62
N SER A 85 -3.85 5.57 20.63
CA SER A 85 -4.13 5.89 22.05
C SER A 85 -3.35 7.10 22.58
N ASN A 86 -2.20 7.40 21.98
CA ASN A 86 -1.34 8.54 22.34
C ASN A 86 -1.66 9.83 21.56
N CYS A 87 -2.65 9.80 20.66
CA CYS A 87 -3.03 10.94 19.84
C CYS A 87 -3.99 11.87 20.58
N PRO A 88 -3.86 13.19 20.45
CA PRO A 88 -4.83 14.13 21.01
C PRO A 88 -6.21 13.90 20.40
N LEU A 89 -7.24 14.05 21.23
CA LEU A 89 -8.64 14.00 20.80
C LEU A 89 -9.21 15.43 20.64
N PRO A 90 -10.06 15.66 19.65
CA PRO A 90 -10.75 16.94 19.51
C PRO A 90 -11.71 17.17 20.70
N ASN A 91 -11.95 18.42 21.04
CA ASN A 91 -12.92 18.83 22.04
C ASN A 91 -13.88 19.89 21.45
N GLU A 92 -14.86 20.36 22.24
CA GLU A 92 -15.88 21.32 21.80
C GLU A 92 -15.31 22.67 21.35
N GLN A 93 -14.08 22.99 21.72
CA GLN A 93 -13.48 24.32 21.49
C GLN A 93 -12.36 24.28 20.43
N ALA A 94 -11.78 23.11 20.13
CA ALA A 94 -10.65 23.00 19.21
C ALA A 94 -10.60 21.64 18.51
N MET A 95 -10.19 21.68 17.22
CA MET A 95 -9.76 20.50 16.49
C MET A 95 -8.46 19.96 17.06
N ALA A 96 -8.26 18.65 16.96
CA ALA A 96 -6.99 18.04 17.29
C ALA A 96 -6.03 18.13 16.09
N ASP A 97 -4.86 18.73 16.31
CA ASP A 97 -3.80 18.88 15.32
C ASP A 97 -2.85 17.67 15.38
N VAL A 98 -2.82 16.86 14.34
CA VAL A 98 -2.25 15.50 14.37
C VAL A 98 -1.43 15.18 13.11
N PRO A 99 -0.41 14.31 13.20
CA PRO A 99 0.20 13.72 12.01
C PRO A 99 -0.80 12.76 11.35
N VAL A 100 -0.86 12.76 10.03
CA VAL A 100 -1.82 12.00 9.24
C VAL A 100 -1.11 11.05 8.28
N MET A 101 -1.55 9.79 8.22
CA MET A 101 -1.13 8.82 7.24
C MET A 101 -2.35 8.37 6.42
N VAL A 102 -2.34 8.60 5.12
CA VAL A 102 -3.29 7.95 4.20
C VAL A 102 -2.66 6.66 3.73
N TYR A 103 -3.31 5.53 3.99
CA TYR A 103 -2.78 4.21 3.64
C TYR A 103 -3.70 3.46 2.69
N PHE A 104 -3.20 3.15 1.50
CA PHE A 104 -3.87 2.35 0.48
C PHE A 104 -3.51 0.87 0.66
N HIS A 105 -4.51 0.02 0.85
CA HIS A 105 -4.29 -1.43 1.03
C HIS A 105 -3.87 -2.13 -0.26
N GLY A 106 -3.18 -3.26 -0.12
CA GLY A 106 -2.84 -4.15 -1.21
C GLY A 106 -4.00 -5.02 -1.69
N GLY A 107 -3.69 -5.92 -2.63
CA GLY A 107 -4.67 -6.87 -3.17
C GLY A 107 -4.81 -6.83 -4.70
N GLY A 108 -3.77 -6.40 -5.43
CA GLY A 108 -3.71 -6.39 -6.89
C GLY A 108 -4.73 -5.45 -7.55
N GLY A 109 -5.21 -4.43 -6.82
CA GLY A 109 -6.26 -3.52 -7.29
C GLY A 109 -7.65 -4.17 -7.42
N MET A 110 -7.82 -5.42 -6.94
CA MET A 110 -9.04 -6.21 -7.10
C MET A 110 -9.58 -6.80 -5.79
N ALA A 111 -8.71 -6.99 -4.81
CA ALA A 111 -9.03 -7.57 -3.50
C ALA A 111 -8.61 -6.62 -2.38
N GLY A 112 -8.93 -6.99 -1.14
CA GLY A 112 -8.73 -6.15 0.03
C GLY A 112 -9.95 -5.29 0.33
N SER A 113 -9.94 -4.69 1.50
CA SER A 113 -10.91 -3.70 1.98
C SER A 113 -10.41 -3.10 3.28
N VAL A 114 -11.02 -1.99 3.70
CA VAL A 114 -10.74 -1.40 5.02
C VAL A 114 -11.02 -2.40 6.14
N THR A 115 -12.04 -3.23 6.01
CA THR A 115 -12.38 -4.25 7.02
C THR A 115 -11.34 -5.38 7.07
N VAL A 116 -10.85 -5.85 5.94
CA VAL A 116 -9.82 -6.91 5.88
C VAL A 116 -8.51 -6.44 6.51
N TYR A 117 -8.15 -5.17 6.31
CA TYR A 117 -6.92 -4.56 6.80
C TYR A 117 -7.06 -3.89 8.18
N ASP A 118 -8.20 -3.95 8.83
CA ASP A 118 -8.51 -3.25 10.10
C ASP A 118 -7.38 -3.38 11.16
N LYS A 119 -6.88 -4.61 11.36
CA LYS A 119 -5.82 -4.87 12.35
C LYS A 119 -4.46 -4.30 11.94
N LEU A 120 -4.15 -4.32 10.64
CA LEU A 120 -2.93 -3.73 10.10
C LEU A 120 -2.93 -2.21 10.25
N TYR A 121 -4.06 -1.55 9.96
CA TYR A 121 -4.20 -0.11 10.18
C TYR A 121 -4.01 0.29 11.65
N LYS A 122 -4.57 -0.48 12.59
CA LYS A 122 -4.39 -0.25 14.02
C LYS A 122 -2.92 -0.34 14.44
N LYS A 123 -2.19 -1.33 13.93
CA LYS A 123 -0.76 -1.52 14.20
C LYS A 123 0.08 -0.39 13.60
N LEU A 124 -0.23 0.06 12.39
CA LEU A 124 0.41 1.22 11.77
C LEU A 124 0.14 2.50 12.57
N ALA A 125 -1.11 2.73 12.99
CA ALA A 125 -1.47 3.88 13.80
C ALA A 125 -0.68 3.90 15.14
N GLU A 126 -0.61 2.76 15.82
CA GLU A 126 0.15 2.62 17.08
C GLU A 126 1.66 2.83 16.85
N ALA A 127 2.24 2.22 15.82
CA ALA A 127 3.67 2.29 15.54
C ALA A 127 4.14 3.70 15.16
N THR A 128 3.29 4.46 14.48
CA THR A 128 3.63 5.79 13.93
C THR A 128 3.16 6.95 14.80
N GLY A 129 2.15 6.73 15.64
CA GLY A 129 1.44 7.81 16.35
C GLY A 129 0.57 8.68 15.42
N CYS A 130 0.41 8.30 14.16
CA CYS A 130 -0.41 9.03 13.19
C CYS A 130 -1.88 8.62 13.26
N VAL A 131 -2.78 9.55 12.95
CA VAL A 131 -4.13 9.16 12.54
C VAL A 131 -4.03 8.50 11.17
N VAL A 132 -4.35 7.21 11.08
CA VAL A 132 -4.35 6.47 9.83
C VAL A 132 -5.72 6.62 9.16
N VAL A 133 -5.72 7.19 7.96
CA VAL A 133 -6.89 7.33 7.09
C VAL A 133 -6.86 6.19 6.07
N ALA A 134 -7.82 5.28 6.17
CA ALA A 134 -7.95 4.10 5.32
C ALA A 134 -9.11 4.30 4.33
N PRO A 135 -8.84 4.48 3.04
CA PRO A 135 -9.87 4.60 2.03
C PRO A 135 -10.39 3.24 1.54
N GLU A 136 -11.69 3.14 1.35
CA GLU A 136 -12.35 2.07 0.60
C GLU A 136 -12.41 2.48 -0.88
N TYR A 137 -11.26 2.48 -1.55
CA TYR A 137 -11.12 2.88 -2.95
C TYR A 137 -11.73 1.86 -3.90
N ARG A 138 -12.12 2.29 -5.10
CA ARG A 138 -12.76 1.43 -6.10
C ARG A 138 -11.82 0.36 -6.62
N LEU A 139 -12.32 -0.87 -6.71
CA LEU A 139 -11.58 -2.05 -7.14
C LEU A 139 -12.00 -2.53 -8.54
N ALA A 140 -11.06 -3.11 -9.26
CA ALA A 140 -11.30 -3.87 -10.47
C ALA A 140 -11.91 -5.26 -10.11
N PRO A 141 -12.54 -5.94 -11.08
CA PRO A 141 -12.77 -5.53 -12.47
C PRO A 141 -13.95 -4.58 -12.66
N GLU A 142 -14.73 -4.30 -11.59
CA GLU A 142 -15.90 -3.43 -11.64
C GLU A 142 -15.51 -1.99 -11.99
N ASN A 143 -14.36 -1.54 -11.48
CA ASN A 143 -13.81 -0.22 -11.74
C ASN A 143 -12.32 -0.37 -12.09
N ARG A 144 -12.03 -0.47 -13.38
CA ARG A 144 -10.66 -0.61 -13.89
C ARG A 144 -9.85 0.66 -13.73
N TYR A 145 -8.56 0.57 -14.00
CA TYR A 145 -7.67 1.72 -14.12
C TYR A 145 -8.30 2.80 -15.03
N PRO A 146 -8.24 4.10 -14.68
CA PRO A 146 -7.54 4.68 -13.53
C PRO A 146 -8.42 4.92 -12.27
N ALA A 147 -9.56 4.23 -12.10
CA ALA A 147 -10.54 4.56 -11.07
C ALA A 147 -9.96 4.67 -9.64
N ALA A 148 -9.04 3.79 -9.24
CA ALA A 148 -8.38 3.86 -7.94
C ALA A 148 -7.45 5.08 -7.82
N ILE A 149 -6.83 5.51 -8.91
CA ILE A 149 -6.00 6.72 -8.95
C ILE A 149 -6.88 7.97 -8.87
N ASP A 150 -8.02 7.99 -9.56
CA ASP A 150 -8.99 9.10 -9.45
C ASP A 150 -9.50 9.25 -8.01
N ASP A 151 -9.73 8.13 -7.31
CA ASP A 151 -10.13 8.14 -5.90
C ASP A 151 -8.99 8.68 -5.02
N ALA A 152 -7.74 8.29 -5.27
CA ALA A 152 -6.58 8.80 -4.55
C ALA A 152 -6.39 10.31 -4.75
N HIS A 153 -6.57 10.81 -5.97
CA HIS A 153 -6.58 12.25 -6.26
C HIS A 153 -7.68 13.00 -5.50
N ALA A 154 -8.89 12.45 -5.50
CA ALA A 154 -10.02 13.06 -4.77
C ALA A 154 -9.75 13.07 -3.25
N ILE A 155 -9.19 11.98 -2.70
CA ILE A 155 -8.83 11.92 -1.28
C ILE A 155 -7.82 13.00 -0.93
N LEU A 156 -6.73 13.14 -1.66
CA LEU A 156 -5.72 14.15 -1.38
C LEU A 156 -6.29 15.59 -1.52
N THR A 157 -7.12 15.83 -2.53
CA THR A 157 -7.75 17.13 -2.78
C THR A 157 -8.69 17.56 -1.65
N TYR A 158 -9.46 16.62 -1.09
CA TYR A 158 -10.50 16.93 -0.11
C TYR A 158 -10.16 16.46 1.32
N LEU A 159 -8.91 16.06 1.56
CA LEU A 159 -8.48 15.50 2.85
C LEU A 159 -8.69 16.50 4.01
N THR A 160 -8.27 17.75 3.83
CA THR A 160 -8.40 18.79 4.85
C THR A 160 -9.84 18.98 5.27
N ALA A 161 -10.78 19.15 4.33
CA ALA A 161 -12.20 19.31 4.62
C ALA A 161 -12.78 18.08 5.34
N THR A 162 -12.34 16.89 4.94
CA THR A 162 -12.78 15.62 5.54
C THR A 162 -12.27 15.47 6.98
N LEU A 163 -11.02 15.79 7.25
CA LEU A 163 -10.47 15.79 8.61
C LEU A 163 -11.19 16.79 9.51
N GLN A 164 -11.41 18.01 9.02
CA GLN A 164 -12.12 19.06 9.76
C GLN A 164 -13.53 18.66 10.15
N GLN A 165 -14.26 17.96 9.26
CA GLN A 165 -15.61 17.48 9.56
C GLN A 165 -15.64 16.53 10.79
N VAL A 166 -14.58 15.77 11.01
CA VAL A 166 -14.48 14.82 12.12
C VAL A 166 -13.67 15.36 13.31
N GLY A 167 -13.28 16.65 13.26
CA GLY A 167 -12.63 17.35 14.35
C GLY A 167 -11.11 17.31 14.35
N TYR A 168 -10.47 16.91 13.25
CA TYR A 168 -9.03 16.84 13.13
C TYR A 168 -8.45 17.83 12.12
N ALA A 169 -7.19 18.19 12.30
CA ALA A 169 -6.38 18.92 11.34
C ALA A 169 -5.02 18.24 11.18
N CYS A 170 -4.46 18.30 9.98
CA CYS A 170 -3.11 17.80 9.74
C CYS A 170 -2.08 18.83 10.22
N ASN A 171 -1.19 18.43 11.12
CA ASN A 171 -0.15 19.28 11.74
C ASN A 171 1.05 19.58 10.80
N GLY A 172 0.89 19.40 9.51
CA GLY A 172 1.95 19.57 8.51
C GLY A 172 2.75 18.28 8.24
N LYS A 173 2.49 17.18 8.95
CA LYS A 173 3.06 15.87 8.65
C LYS A 173 2.01 14.99 7.95
N LEU A 174 2.06 14.96 6.62
CA LEU A 174 1.25 14.09 5.78
C LEU A 174 2.11 12.99 5.19
N ILE A 175 1.72 11.76 5.44
CA ILE A 175 2.35 10.53 4.97
C ILE A 175 1.40 9.85 4.00
N ILE A 176 1.88 9.47 2.83
CA ILE A 176 1.15 8.60 1.89
C ILE A 176 1.84 7.23 1.89
N ALA A 177 1.07 6.18 2.12
CA ALA A 177 1.61 4.85 2.32
C ALA A 177 0.73 3.78 1.65
N GLY A 178 1.33 2.63 1.34
CA GLY A 178 0.58 1.48 0.84
C GLY A 178 1.44 0.26 0.59
N ASP A 179 0.79 -0.89 0.55
CA ASP A 179 1.42 -2.17 0.27
C ASP A 179 1.00 -2.73 -1.09
N SER A 180 1.92 -3.37 -1.81
CA SER A 180 1.63 -4.05 -3.08
C SER A 180 0.96 -3.09 -4.10
N ALA A 181 -0.25 -3.39 -4.57
CA ALA A 181 -1.03 -2.50 -5.43
C ALA A 181 -1.33 -1.14 -4.77
N GLY A 182 -1.52 -1.10 -3.45
CA GLY A 182 -1.65 0.16 -2.70
C GLY A 182 -0.37 0.98 -2.70
N GLY A 183 0.80 0.32 -2.75
CA GLY A 183 2.08 0.98 -2.98
C GLY A 183 2.18 1.63 -4.36
N ALA A 184 1.62 0.99 -5.39
CA ALA A 184 1.52 1.57 -6.73
C ALA A 184 0.65 2.85 -6.74
N ILE A 185 -0.52 2.80 -6.10
CA ILE A 185 -1.40 3.98 -5.94
C ILE A 185 -0.64 5.10 -5.22
N THR A 186 0.09 4.76 -4.14
CA THR A 186 0.92 5.68 -3.38
C THR A 186 1.97 6.34 -4.25
N ALA A 187 2.75 5.58 -5.03
CA ALA A 187 3.80 6.11 -5.89
C ALA A 187 3.23 7.00 -6.99
N THR A 188 2.16 6.57 -7.66
CA THR A 188 1.47 7.35 -8.70
C THR A 188 0.94 8.67 -8.12
N LEU A 189 0.26 8.63 -6.97
CA LEU A 189 -0.29 9.84 -6.33
C LEU A 189 0.81 10.85 -5.97
N VAL A 190 1.94 10.38 -5.45
CA VAL A 190 3.08 11.25 -5.11
C VAL A 190 3.71 11.86 -6.36
N GLN A 191 3.87 11.08 -7.44
CA GLN A 191 4.37 11.58 -8.73
C GLN A 191 3.41 12.62 -9.33
N ASP A 192 2.11 12.37 -9.28
CA ASP A 192 1.10 13.31 -9.78
C ASP A 192 1.03 14.58 -8.94
N TRP A 193 1.22 14.49 -7.63
CA TRP A 193 1.36 15.66 -6.76
C TRP A 193 2.62 16.46 -7.10
N LEU A 194 3.78 15.80 -7.26
CA LEU A 194 5.02 16.44 -7.68
C LEU A 194 4.90 17.11 -9.06
N ALA A 195 4.14 16.52 -9.97
CA ALA A 195 3.81 17.09 -11.28
C ALA A 195 2.75 18.21 -11.24
N ASN A 196 2.26 18.59 -10.04
CA ASN A 196 1.17 19.57 -9.86
C ASN A 196 -0.12 19.20 -10.60
N ARG A 197 -0.43 17.89 -10.71
CA ARG A 197 -1.65 17.35 -11.32
C ARG A 197 -2.78 17.19 -10.31
N VAL A 198 -2.47 17.25 -9.00
CA VAL A 198 -3.43 17.12 -7.90
C VAL A 198 -3.47 18.42 -7.12
N SER A 199 -4.66 19.00 -6.97
CA SER A 199 -4.86 20.21 -6.17
C SER A 199 -5.02 19.81 -4.70
N THR A 200 -4.14 20.32 -3.83
CA THR A 200 -4.22 20.12 -2.38
C THR A 200 -3.57 21.30 -1.65
N ASP A 201 -4.04 21.56 -0.45
CA ASP A 201 -3.45 22.53 0.49
C ASP A 201 -2.42 21.90 1.44
N LEU A 202 -2.21 20.58 1.32
CA LEU A 202 -1.28 19.81 2.14
C LEU A 202 -0.02 19.43 1.37
N ALA A 203 1.14 19.55 2.01
CA ALA A 203 2.39 19.06 1.48
C ALA A 203 2.61 17.59 1.91
N ILE A 204 2.91 16.71 0.95
CA ILE A 204 3.29 15.33 1.25
C ILE A 204 4.73 15.34 1.79
N THR A 205 4.93 14.90 3.02
CA THR A 205 6.24 14.91 3.69
C THR A 205 6.96 13.57 3.61
N HIS A 206 6.21 12.48 3.60
CA HIS A 206 6.73 11.12 3.60
C HIS A 206 5.95 10.23 2.64
N GLN A 207 6.65 9.28 2.05
CA GLN A 207 6.11 8.19 1.23
C GLN A 207 6.60 6.86 1.78
N ILE A 208 5.72 5.86 1.90
CA ILE A 208 6.08 4.52 2.38
C ILE A 208 5.54 3.49 1.39
N LEU A 209 6.45 2.70 0.83
CA LEU A 209 6.18 1.67 -0.17
C LEU A 209 6.53 0.31 0.42
N ILE A 210 5.54 -0.55 0.60
CA ILE A 210 5.71 -1.88 1.19
C ILE A 210 5.54 -2.91 0.06
N TYR A 211 6.63 -3.57 -0.34
CA TYR A 211 6.70 -4.50 -1.47
C TYR A 211 5.83 -4.07 -2.66
N ALA A 212 5.96 -2.80 -3.05
CA ALA A 212 5.05 -2.12 -3.98
C ALA A 212 5.13 -2.70 -5.40
N SER A 213 4.01 -2.62 -6.14
CA SER A 213 3.93 -2.99 -7.55
C SER A 213 4.13 -1.75 -8.43
N LEU A 214 5.33 -1.55 -8.95
CA LEU A 214 5.73 -0.31 -9.59
C LEU A 214 5.97 -0.42 -11.10
N ASP A 215 6.15 -1.65 -11.62
CA ASP A 215 6.39 -1.94 -13.04
C ASP A 215 5.32 -2.87 -13.62
N TYR A 216 4.33 -2.32 -14.28
CA TYR A 216 3.24 -3.09 -14.89
C TYR A 216 3.64 -3.80 -16.20
N THR A 217 4.87 -3.57 -16.69
CA THR A 217 5.43 -4.31 -17.84
C THR A 217 5.98 -5.67 -17.46
N LEU A 218 6.23 -5.91 -16.15
CA LEU A 218 6.81 -7.13 -15.60
C LEU A 218 8.21 -7.42 -16.17
N SER A 219 9.02 -6.38 -16.35
CA SER A 219 10.33 -6.47 -17.00
C SER A 219 11.46 -6.90 -16.07
N GLN A 220 11.23 -6.91 -14.75
CA GLN A 220 12.28 -7.13 -13.77
C GLN A 220 12.60 -8.62 -13.58
N ALA A 221 13.88 -8.95 -13.29
CA ALA A 221 14.34 -10.34 -13.19
C ALA A 221 13.65 -11.13 -12.06
N SER A 222 13.31 -10.46 -10.95
CA SER A 222 12.61 -11.11 -9.82
C SER A 222 11.23 -11.65 -10.18
N ILE A 223 10.59 -11.17 -11.25
CA ILE A 223 9.31 -11.69 -11.75
C ILE A 223 9.43 -13.17 -12.12
N GLU A 224 10.51 -13.56 -12.77
CA GLU A 224 10.77 -14.97 -13.13
C GLU A 224 11.45 -15.73 -11.97
N GLU A 225 12.41 -15.09 -11.29
CA GLU A 225 13.15 -15.70 -10.18
C GLU A 225 12.25 -16.13 -9.02
N ASN A 226 11.26 -15.32 -8.68
CA ASN A 226 10.32 -15.51 -7.57
C ASN A 226 8.89 -15.82 -8.04
N GLY A 227 8.72 -16.10 -9.34
CA GLY A 227 7.41 -16.17 -9.98
C GLY A 227 6.62 -17.46 -9.69
N THR A 228 7.21 -18.44 -8.99
CA THR A 228 6.56 -19.73 -8.68
C THR A 228 6.93 -20.23 -7.29
N GLY A 229 5.99 -20.89 -6.62
CA GLY A 229 6.24 -21.55 -5.35
C GLY A 229 6.19 -20.66 -4.11
N TYR A 230 5.88 -19.39 -4.29
CA TYR A 230 5.65 -18.43 -3.22
C TYR A 230 4.19 -17.96 -3.21
N LEU A 231 3.81 -17.05 -2.32
CA LEU A 231 2.42 -16.62 -2.17
C LEU A 231 1.88 -15.90 -3.43
N LEU A 232 2.69 -15.01 -3.99
CA LEU A 232 2.38 -14.28 -5.22
C LEU A 232 3.17 -14.91 -6.37
N GLU A 233 2.46 -15.43 -7.36
CA GLU A 233 3.05 -16.00 -8.56
C GLU A 233 2.93 -15.05 -9.75
N SER A 234 3.87 -15.09 -10.70
CA SER A 234 3.87 -14.23 -11.88
C SER A 234 2.62 -14.44 -12.77
N SER A 235 2.10 -15.66 -12.84
CA SER A 235 0.81 -15.96 -13.49
C SER A 235 -0.36 -15.19 -12.87
N LYS A 236 -0.36 -15.08 -11.54
CA LYS A 236 -1.38 -14.36 -10.78
C LYS A 236 -1.24 -12.84 -10.94
N ILE A 237 -0.01 -12.33 -11.02
CA ILE A 237 0.23 -10.89 -11.30
C ILE A 237 -0.32 -10.53 -12.69
N ARG A 238 -0.01 -11.33 -13.71
CA ARG A 238 -0.54 -11.14 -15.08
C ARG A 238 -2.05 -11.12 -15.08
N TRP A 239 -2.68 -12.07 -14.38
CA TRP A 239 -4.14 -12.13 -14.26
C TRP A 239 -4.73 -10.89 -13.56
N TYR A 240 -4.09 -10.36 -12.50
CA TYR A 240 -4.50 -9.11 -11.87
C TYR A 240 -4.44 -7.95 -12.86
N PHE A 241 -3.34 -7.80 -13.59
CA PHE A 241 -3.17 -6.72 -14.55
C PHE A 241 -4.16 -6.79 -15.72
N ASP A 242 -4.49 -7.99 -16.22
CA ASP A 242 -5.48 -8.18 -17.28
C ASP A 242 -6.91 -7.79 -16.85
N ASN A 243 -7.18 -7.83 -15.54
CA ASN A 243 -8.45 -7.37 -14.98
C ASN A 243 -8.41 -5.90 -14.56
N TYR A 244 -7.26 -5.37 -14.17
CA TYR A 244 -7.08 -4.00 -13.73
C TYR A 244 -6.97 -3.02 -14.91
N PHE A 245 -6.21 -3.34 -15.93
CA PHE A 245 -6.05 -2.53 -17.14
C PHE A 245 -7.03 -2.93 -18.23
N SER A 246 -7.41 -1.97 -19.07
CA SER A 246 -8.05 -2.24 -20.34
C SER A 246 -7.01 -2.52 -21.43
N ALA A 247 -7.45 -2.99 -22.60
CA ALA A 247 -6.56 -3.23 -23.75
C ALA A 247 -5.98 -1.92 -24.35
N TYR A 248 -6.51 -0.76 -23.95
CA TYR A 248 -6.10 0.55 -24.46
C TYR A 248 -5.15 1.27 -23.51
N ASP A 249 -4.94 0.76 -22.30
CA ASP A 249 -4.05 1.38 -21.32
C ASP A 249 -2.59 1.02 -21.64
N ASP A 250 -1.75 2.04 -21.67
CA ASP A 250 -0.30 1.88 -21.79
C ASP A 250 0.29 1.55 -20.43
N ARG A 251 0.68 0.28 -20.23
CA ARG A 251 1.20 -0.20 -18.96
C ARG A 251 2.57 0.39 -18.60
N GLU A 252 3.41 0.68 -19.57
CA GLU A 252 4.71 1.31 -19.33
C GLU A 252 4.50 2.75 -18.88
N LEU A 253 3.70 3.53 -19.59
CA LEU A 253 3.37 4.91 -19.23
C LEU A 253 2.64 5.02 -17.90
N SER A 254 1.87 4.00 -17.52
CA SER A 254 1.13 3.95 -16.26
C SER A 254 1.97 3.46 -15.08
N SER A 255 3.17 2.92 -15.33
CA SER A 255 4.07 2.36 -14.32
C SER A 255 4.87 3.47 -13.61
N PRO A 256 4.75 3.62 -12.29
CA PRO A 256 5.58 4.58 -11.54
C PRO A 256 7.08 4.40 -11.75
N PHE A 257 7.53 3.16 -11.97
CA PHE A 257 8.93 2.80 -12.17
C PHE A 257 9.58 3.51 -13.37
N TRP A 258 8.83 3.72 -14.47
CA TRP A 258 9.34 4.30 -15.71
C TRP A 258 9.28 5.83 -15.77
N THR A 259 8.81 6.48 -14.71
CA THR A 259 8.78 7.95 -14.63
C THR A 259 10.21 8.50 -14.59
N ASP A 260 10.53 9.46 -15.45
CA ASP A 260 11.77 10.23 -15.37
C ASP A 260 11.72 11.15 -14.13
N MET A 261 12.15 10.60 -12.99
CA MET A 261 12.12 11.29 -11.70
C MET A 261 13.04 12.50 -11.68
N ALA A 262 14.16 12.48 -12.40
CA ALA A 262 15.08 13.62 -12.45
C ALA A 262 14.42 14.83 -13.13
N THR A 263 13.78 14.62 -14.28
CA THR A 263 13.00 15.65 -14.97
C THR A 263 11.79 16.09 -14.14
N LEU A 264 11.08 15.15 -13.54
CA LEU A 264 9.92 15.46 -12.71
C LEU A 264 10.31 16.37 -11.54
N LEU A 265 11.34 16.04 -10.78
CA LEU A 265 11.80 16.81 -9.62
C LEU A 265 12.37 18.17 -10.01
N HIS A 266 13.06 18.25 -11.18
CA HIS A 266 13.57 19.53 -11.70
C HIS A 266 12.46 20.55 -11.96
N HIS A 267 11.28 20.10 -12.41
CA HIS A 267 10.14 20.96 -12.75
C HIS A 267 9.07 21.05 -11.65
N SER A 268 9.21 20.23 -10.59
CA SER A 268 8.24 20.21 -9.50
C SER A 268 8.24 21.52 -8.69
N PRO A 269 7.08 22.08 -8.36
CA PRO A 269 7.00 23.17 -7.40
C PRO A 269 7.16 22.70 -5.95
N TYR A 270 7.23 21.39 -5.72
CA TYR A 270 7.31 20.77 -4.41
C TYR A 270 8.65 20.05 -4.21
N GLN A 271 9.06 19.91 -2.96
CA GLN A 271 10.20 19.07 -2.60
C GLN A 271 9.79 17.60 -2.59
N ALA A 272 10.69 16.71 -3.03
CA ALA A 272 10.48 15.28 -2.94
C ALA A 272 10.24 14.85 -1.48
N PRO A 273 9.20 14.06 -1.18
CA PRO A 273 9.01 13.52 0.16
C PRO A 273 10.13 12.54 0.50
N LYS A 274 10.41 12.37 1.79
CA LYS A 274 11.24 11.25 2.24
C LYS A 274 10.53 9.94 1.86
N THR A 275 11.23 9.00 1.24
CA THR A 275 10.66 7.72 0.82
C THR A 275 11.29 6.56 1.57
N LEU A 276 10.46 5.66 2.11
CA LEU A 276 10.87 4.38 2.68
C LEU A 276 10.36 3.24 1.81
N HIS A 277 11.28 2.40 1.35
CA HIS A 277 10.99 1.13 0.69
C HIS A 277 11.18 -0.03 1.67
N LEU A 278 10.21 -0.93 1.72
CA LEU A 278 10.21 -2.14 2.53
C LEU A 278 10.01 -3.33 1.59
N THR A 279 11.12 -3.98 1.19
CA THR A 279 11.11 -5.03 0.15
C THR A 279 11.27 -6.42 0.74
N ALA A 280 10.93 -7.46 -0.02
CA ALA A 280 10.97 -8.86 0.42
C ALA A 280 11.77 -9.73 -0.55
N GLY A 281 12.65 -10.60 -0.02
CA GLY A 281 13.63 -11.37 -0.81
C GLY A 281 13.00 -12.34 -1.81
N TYR A 282 11.89 -12.97 -1.41
CA TYR A 282 11.13 -13.92 -2.23
C TYR A 282 9.88 -13.31 -2.87
N CYS A 283 9.89 -11.98 -3.06
CA CYS A 283 8.83 -11.26 -3.74
C CYS A 283 9.14 -11.14 -5.23
N PRO A 284 8.21 -11.47 -6.15
CA PRO A 284 8.41 -11.21 -7.58
C PRO A 284 8.54 -9.72 -7.91
N LEU A 285 8.00 -8.82 -7.06
CA LEU A 285 8.08 -7.36 -7.22
C LEU A 285 9.35 -6.76 -6.57
N ARG A 286 10.30 -7.57 -6.08
CA ARG A 286 11.49 -7.14 -5.35
C ARG A 286 12.35 -6.16 -6.13
N ASP A 287 12.66 -6.49 -7.37
CA ASP A 287 13.66 -5.74 -8.14
C ASP A 287 13.12 -4.40 -8.65
N GLU A 288 11.80 -4.30 -8.91
CA GLU A 288 11.18 -3.01 -9.27
C GLU A 288 11.17 -2.04 -8.10
N ASP A 289 10.95 -2.53 -6.89
CA ASP A 289 10.95 -1.72 -5.68
C ASP A 289 12.38 -1.24 -5.32
N ILE A 290 13.38 -2.12 -5.43
CA ILE A 290 14.80 -1.77 -5.27
C ILE A 290 15.24 -0.79 -6.37
N GLY A 291 14.89 -1.06 -7.62
CA GLY A 291 15.23 -0.20 -8.75
C GLY A 291 14.60 1.19 -8.64
N TYR A 292 13.37 1.28 -8.14
CA TYR A 292 12.73 2.58 -7.92
C TYR A 292 13.41 3.38 -6.78
N HIS A 293 13.87 2.70 -5.72
CA HIS A 293 14.73 3.32 -4.72
C HIS A 293 16.00 3.92 -5.35
N ASP A 294 16.69 3.16 -6.22
CA ASP A 294 17.90 3.63 -6.91
C ASP A 294 17.60 4.83 -7.83
N VAL A 295 16.45 4.81 -8.55
CA VAL A 295 15.98 5.93 -9.39
C VAL A 295 15.74 7.18 -8.56
N LEU A 296 15.08 7.08 -7.42
CA LEU A 296 14.84 8.21 -6.51
C LEU A 296 16.14 8.79 -5.98
N GLN A 297 17.09 7.95 -5.54
CA GLN A 297 18.40 8.41 -5.08
C GLN A 297 19.21 9.11 -6.19
N ALA A 298 19.20 8.54 -7.39
CA ALA A 298 19.88 9.13 -8.55
C ALA A 298 19.30 10.50 -8.94
N ALA A 299 17.99 10.69 -8.73
CA ALA A 299 17.30 11.97 -8.94
C ALA A 299 17.48 12.96 -7.78
N GLY A 300 18.23 12.60 -6.71
CA GLY A 300 18.48 13.45 -5.54
C GLY A 300 17.34 13.46 -4.51
N ALA A 301 16.34 12.58 -4.64
CA ALA A 301 15.27 12.42 -3.65
C ALA A 301 15.76 11.61 -2.43
N PRO A 302 15.36 11.98 -1.20
CA PRO A 302 15.73 11.22 -0.01
C PRO A 302 14.96 9.88 0.02
N SER A 303 15.70 8.77 -0.14
CA SER A 303 15.14 7.42 -0.19
C SER A 303 15.94 6.45 0.68
N GLN A 304 15.23 5.64 1.46
CA GLN A 304 15.75 4.59 2.33
C GLN A 304 15.16 3.23 1.92
N LEU A 305 15.95 2.17 2.10
CA LEU A 305 15.57 0.81 1.77
C LEU A 305 15.77 -0.10 2.99
N VAL A 306 14.74 -0.83 3.37
CA VAL A 306 14.78 -1.93 4.34
C VAL A 306 14.39 -3.21 3.61
N HIS A 307 15.27 -4.20 3.61
CA HIS A 307 15.11 -5.43 2.87
C HIS A 307 14.92 -6.64 3.79
N PHE A 308 13.77 -7.32 3.67
CA PHE A 308 13.44 -8.53 4.39
C PHE A 308 13.81 -9.76 3.53
N ALA A 309 15.09 -10.13 3.58
CA ALA A 309 15.68 -11.15 2.70
C ALA A 309 15.07 -12.55 2.84
N ASP A 310 14.43 -12.83 3.97
CA ASP A 310 13.79 -14.11 4.33
C ASP A 310 12.26 -14.12 4.12
N MET A 311 11.66 -13.03 3.57
CA MET A 311 10.22 -12.91 3.45
C MET A 311 9.70 -13.06 2.02
N PRO A 312 8.49 -13.66 1.84
CA PRO A 312 7.74 -13.61 0.59
C PRO A 312 6.91 -12.32 0.49
N HIS A 313 6.30 -12.09 -0.70
CA HIS A 313 5.30 -11.03 -0.88
C HIS A 313 4.14 -11.14 0.11
N ALA A 314 3.58 -10.02 0.54
CA ALA A 314 2.43 -9.92 1.45
C ALA A 314 2.64 -10.60 2.83
N PHE A 315 3.90 -10.70 3.31
CA PHE A 315 4.18 -11.29 4.62
C PHE A 315 3.48 -10.54 5.77
N LEU A 316 3.17 -9.26 5.59
CA LEU A 316 2.42 -8.45 6.55
C LEU A 316 1.02 -9.03 6.83
N ASN A 317 0.40 -9.68 5.84
CA ASN A 317 -0.88 -10.36 5.99
C ASN A 317 -0.75 -11.76 6.61
N MET A 318 0.49 -12.22 6.91
CA MET A 318 0.82 -13.52 7.46
C MET A 318 1.61 -13.40 8.78
N GLU A 319 1.35 -12.37 9.57
CA GLU A 319 2.15 -11.98 10.74
C GLU A 319 2.45 -13.12 11.70
N ASN A 320 1.48 -14.01 12.01
CA ASN A 320 1.70 -15.13 12.93
C ASN A 320 2.72 -16.16 12.42
N LEU A 321 3.08 -16.13 11.14
CA LEU A 321 4.12 -16.98 10.55
C LEU A 321 5.51 -16.32 10.59
N CYS A 322 5.57 -14.98 10.80
CA CYS A 322 6.80 -14.17 10.79
C CYS A 322 6.70 -12.96 11.75
N PRO A 323 6.41 -13.18 13.05
CA PRO A 323 6.13 -12.09 13.99
C PRO A 323 7.30 -11.13 14.16
N ASP A 324 8.54 -11.62 14.12
CA ASP A 324 9.74 -10.79 14.30
C ASP A 324 9.93 -9.84 13.11
N GLN A 325 9.72 -10.32 11.88
CA GLN A 325 9.84 -9.52 10.67
C GLN A 325 8.71 -8.47 10.58
N CYS A 326 7.49 -8.82 10.94
CA CYS A 326 6.39 -7.86 11.01
C CYS A 326 6.65 -6.81 12.10
N LYS A 327 7.15 -7.20 13.28
CA LYS A 327 7.56 -6.26 14.32
C LYS A 327 8.64 -5.31 13.83
N GLN A 328 9.68 -5.82 13.15
CA GLN A 328 10.74 -5.00 12.53
C GLN A 328 10.15 -4.03 11.49
N LEU A 329 9.20 -4.47 10.66
CA LEU A 329 8.53 -3.61 9.69
C LEU A 329 7.83 -2.45 10.37
N TYR A 330 6.98 -2.71 11.38
CA TYR A 330 6.29 -1.64 12.12
C TYR A 330 7.27 -0.70 12.84
N GLN A 331 8.37 -1.21 13.39
CA GLN A 331 9.41 -0.38 13.99
C GLN A 331 10.07 0.53 12.94
N SER A 332 10.47 -0.02 11.79
CA SER A 332 11.08 0.75 10.70
C SER A 332 10.14 1.87 10.19
N VAL A 333 8.84 1.56 10.07
CA VAL A 333 7.84 2.55 9.69
C VAL A 333 7.68 3.62 10.78
N GLY A 334 7.62 3.22 12.05
CA GLY A 334 7.50 4.14 13.18
C GLY A 334 8.71 5.09 13.30
N GLU A 335 9.93 4.57 13.20
CA GLU A 335 11.18 5.34 13.23
C GLU A 335 11.27 6.31 12.06
N PHE A 336 10.88 5.88 10.87
CA PHE A 336 10.88 6.72 9.67
C PHE A 336 9.88 7.88 9.76
N CYS A 337 8.78 7.70 10.48
CA CYS A 337 7.75 8.71 10.69
C CYS A 337 8.08 9.72 11.79
N GLN A 338 9.17 9.57 12.53
CA GLN A 338 9.61 10.55 13.55
C GLN A 338 10.33 11.72 12.91
#